data_ac35262a121e7f820e14ce59e8d77b72
#
_entry.id   ac35262a121e7f820e14ce59e8d77b72
#
_cell.length_a   1.000
_cell.length_b   1.000
_cell.length_c   1.000
_cell.angle_alpha   90.00
_cell.angle_beta   90.00
_cell.angle_gamma   90.00
#
_symmetry.space_group_name_H-M   'P 1'
#
loop_
_entity.id
_entity.type
_entity.pdbx_description
1 polymer ?
#
loop_
_entity_poly.entity_id
_entity_poly.type
_entity_poly.pdbx_seq_one_letter_code
_entity_poly.pdbx_strand_id
1 'polypeptide(L)'
;MRGWSGARGPSPLSSRPGVAHDPGMSENRVRRSVLPGRERAWLPPRWFVTLFWHGHRALVRVTRGRLGLWRPKPDGWGALRLTTTGRRTGQPRQVLVGYIEDGDNLITLAMNGWGAAQPAWWLNLRAHPDGTAQTCGGVRRIGAHPAMGAERERLWSRWAEIDKNLDAYAALRPTATEVVVLEPRGVPG
;
A
#
# COMPACT_ATOMS: atom_id res chain seq x y z
N MET A 1 19.05 40.16 -56.16
CA MET A 1 18.05 40.54 -57.17
C MET A 1 16.73 40.60 -56.49
N ARG A 2 16.29 41.81 -56.26
CA ARG A 2 15.05 42.46 -56.72
C ARG A 2 13.83 41.71 -56.25
N GLY A 3 12.88 42.24 -55.49
CA GLY A 3 12.47 43.61 -55.30
C GLY A 3 10.96 43.63 -55.20
N TRP A 4 10.51 44.49 -54.40
CA TRP A 4 9.30 45.31 -54.52
C TRP A 4 7.97 44.67 -54.05
N SER A 5 7.30 45.27 -53.09
CA SER A 5 6.75 46.62 -52.93
C SER A 5 5.26 46.65 -53.20
N GLY A 6 4.52 47.16 -52.24
CA GLY A 6 3.53 48.19 -52.34
C GLY A 6 2.12 47.65 -52.16
N ALA A 7 1.14 48.28 -51.51
CA ALA A 7 0.81 49.56 -51.01
C ALA A 7 -0.56 49.44 -50.33
N ARG A 8 -0.68 50.06 -49.22
CA ARG A 8 -1.62 51.07 -48.69
C ARG A 8 -3.11 51.07 -49.11
N GLY A 9 -3.98 50.91 -48.20
CA GLY A 9 -5.02 51.64 -47.57
C GLY A 9 -6.26 52.02 -48.42
N PRO A 10 -7.34 52.65 -47.93
CA PRO A 10 -7.70 52.98 -46.52
C PRO A 10 -9.14 52.56 -46.14
N SER A 11 -9.49 52.82 -44.89
CA SER A 11 -10.85 52.75 -44.34
C SER A 11 -11.81 53.77 -44.97
N PRO A 12 -13.15 53.59 -44.83
CA PRO A 12 -13.84 54.31 -43.75
C PRO A 12 -15.04 53.64 -43.06
N LEU A 13 -15.16 53.92 -41.81
CA LEU A 13 -16.29 54.38 -40.99
C LEU A 13 -17.74 53.91 -41.23
N SER A 14 -18.41 53.68 -40.08
CA SER A 14 -19.82 53.97 -39.74
C SER A 14 -20.77 52.77 -39.77
N SER A 15 -21.24 52.28 -38.64
CA SER A 15 -22.41 52.75 -37.93
C SER A 15 -22.76 51.74 -36.81
N ARG A 16 -22.87 52.20 -35.60
CA ARG A 16 -23.71 51.56 -34.59
C ARG A 16 -25.17 51.90 -34.90
N PRO A 17 -26.16 51.05 -34.57
CA PRO A 17 -26.78 51.06 -33.26
C PRO A 17 -27.32 49.69 -32.77
N GLY A 18 -27.70 49.65 -31.52
CA GLY A 18 -28.75 48.74 -31.03
C GLY A 18 -28.37 47.90 -29.82
N VAL A 19 -28.53 48.51 -28.67
CA VAL A 19 -28.61 47.84 -27.35
C VAL A 19 -29.82 46.91 -27.35
N ALA A 20 -29.62 45.63 -27.08
CA ALA A 20 -30.65 44.76 -26.54
C ALA A 20 -30.09 44.09 -25.30
N HIS A 21 -30.61 44.46 -24.19
CA HIS A 21 -30.37 43.95 -22.86
C HIS A 21 -31.12 42.61 -22.77
N ASP A 22 -30.39 41.50 -22.64
CA ASP A 22 -30.96 40.20 -22.31
C ASP A 22 -30.56 39.83 -20.88
N PRO A 23 -31.50 39.80 -19.91
CA PRO A 23 -31.23 39.43 -18.54
C PRO A 23 -31.46 37.92 -18.37
N GLY A 24 -30.46 37.15 -18.65
CA GLY A 24 -30.57 35.68 -18.56
C GLY A 24 -29.25 35.00 -18.30
N MET A 25 -28.33 35.60 -17.57
CA MET A 25 -27.18 34.87 -17.06
C MET A 25 -27.59 34.09 -15.82
N SER A 26 -28.04 32.87 -16.08
CA SER A 26 -28.10 31.81 -15.13
C SER A 26 -26.69 31.60 -14.54
N GLU A 27 -26.51 32.06 -13.31
CA GLU A 27 -25.35 31.73 -12.47
C GLU A 27 -25.26 30.22 -12.34
N ASN A 28 -24.43 29.63 -13.17
CA ASN A 28 -23.97 28.26 -13.01
C ASN A 28 -23.09 28.24 -11.77
N ARG A 29 -23.76 28.20 -10.61
CA ARG A 29 -23.15 27.99 -9.30
C ARG A 29 -22.57 26.57 -9.32
N VAL A 30 -21.28 26.48 -9.70
CA VAL A 30 -20.47 25.29 -9.54
C VAL A 30 -20.61 24.91 -8.06
N ARG A 31 -21.46 23.95 -7.79
CA ARG A 31 -21.49 23.24 -6.50
C ARG A 31 -20.10 22.66 -6.34
N ARG A 32 -19.26 23.36 -5.56
CA ARG A 32 -18.11 22.73 -4.94
C ARG A 32 -18.67 21.58 -4.13
N SER A 33 -18.53 20.38 -4.66
CA SER A 33 -18.70 19.15 -3.89
C SER A 33 -17.69 19.24 -2.76
N VAL A 34 -18.18 19.55 -1.59
CA VAL A 34 -17.45 19.42 -0.34
C VAL A 34 -17.17 17.93 -0.22
N LEU A 35 -15.94 17.55 -0.51
CA LEU A 35 -15.46 16.20 -0.26
C LEU A 35 -15.74 15.93 1.23
N PRO A 36 -16.37 14.78 1.57
CA PRO A 36 -16.62 14.44 2.96
C PRO A 36 -15.28 14.50 3.71
N GLY A 37 -15.32 15.14 4.88
CA GLY A 37 -14.15 15.38 5.69
C GLY A 37 -13.34 14.10 5.84
N ARG A 38 -12.05 14.18 5.55
CA ARG A 38 -11.08 13.16 5.90
C ARG A 38 -11.17 13.00 7.42
N GLU A 39 -11.88 12.02 7.89
CA GLU A 39 -11.77 11.57 9.27
C GLU A 39 -10.29 11.24 9.47
N ARG A 40 -9.63 12.02 10.31
CA ARG A 40 -8.25 11.74 10.69
C ARG A 40 -8.27 10.41 11.42
N ALA A 41 -7.81 9.36 10.74
CA ALA A 41 -7.63 8.07 11.39
C ALA A 41 -6.79 8.30 12.66
N TRP A 42 -7.36 7.94 13.82
CA TRP A 42 -6.64 8.01 15.08
C TRP A 42 -5.49 7.00 15.04
N LEU A 43 -4.28 7.53 14.95
CA LEU A 43 -3.07 6.73 14.93
C LEU A 43 -2.56 6.58 16.36
N PRO A 44 -2.42 5.35 16.89
CA PRO A 44 -1.73 5.16 18.15
C PRO A 44 -0.30 5.69 18.04
N PRO A 45 0.25 6.37 19.07
CA PRO A 45 1.57 6.94 19.01
C PRO A 45 2.64 5.86 18.72
N ARG A 46 3.63 6.21 17.89
CA ARG A 46 4.66 5.26 17.38
C ARG A 46 5.35 4.48 18.49
N TRP A 47 5.57 5.10 19.67
CA TRP A 47 6.19 4.42 20.82
C TRP A 47 5.32 3.27 21.33
N PHE A 48 3.99 3.43 21.35
CA PHE A 48 3.04 2.39 21.78
C PHE A 48 3.06 1.20 20.82
N VAL A 49 3.03 1.46 19.50
CA VAL A 49 3.14 0.42 18.47
C VAL A 49 4.48 -0.30 18.59
N THR A 50 5.57 0.45 18.78
CA THR A 50 6.91 -0.12 18.93
C THR A 50 7.01 -0.96 20.19
N LEU A 51 6.50 -0.49 21.33
CA LEU A 51 6.50 -1.21 22.60
C LEU A 51 5.66 -2.49 22.53
N PHE A 52 4.46 -2.40 21.93
CA PHE A 52 3.61 -3.56 21.69
C PHE A 52 4.33 -4.64 20.87
N TRP A 53 4.98 -4.24 19.77
CA TRP A 53 5.74 -5.16 18.93
C TRP A 53 7.00 -5.72 19.63
N HIS A 54 7.66 -4.94 20.48
CA HIS A 54 8.80 -5.45 21.26
C HIS A 54 8.36 -6.47 22.31
N GLY A 55 7.28 -6.20 23.04
CA GLY A 55 6.68 -7.14 23.99
C GLY A 55 6.22 -8.41 23.32
N HIS A 56 5.54 -8.28 22.18
CA HIS A 56 5.08 -9.42 21.38
C HIS A 56 6.25 -10.27 20.85
N ARG A 57 7.33 -9.63 20.36
CA ARG A 57 8.55 -10.36 19.94
C ARG A 57 9.21 -11.11 21.09
N ALA A 58 9.26 -10.52 22.29
CA ALA A 58 9.80 -11.16 23.47
C ALA A 58 8.96 -12.40 23.83
N LEU A 59 7.64 -12.29 23.84
CA LEU A 59 6.72 -13.39 24.11
C LEU A 59 6.91 -14.55 23.12
N VAL A 60 6.97 -14.26 21.82
CA VAL A 60 7.18 -15.29 20.79
C VAL A 60 8.56 -15.93 20.90
N ARG A 61 9.59 -15.16 21.29
CA ARG A 61 10.94 -15.70 21.50
C ARG A 61 10.99 -16.64 22.71
N VAL A 62 10.40 -16.24 23.83
CA VAL A 62 10.36 -17.02 25.09
C VAL A 62 9.54 -18.31 24.90
N THR A 63 8.42 -18.23 24.17
CA THR A 63 7.50 -19.36 23.97
C THR A 63 7.90 -20.24 22.78
N ARG A 64 9.06 -20.00 22.14
CA ARG A 64 9.53 -20.67 20.91
C ARG A 64 8.47 -20.71 19.80
N GLY A 65 7.64 -19.67 19.73
CA GLY A 65 6.57 -19.54 18.74
C GLY A 65 5.28 -20.30 19.06
N ARG A 66 5.14 -20.85 20.27
CA ARG A 66 3.89 -21.50 20.70
C ARG A 66 2.79 -20.49 21.05
N LEU A 67 3.15 -19.30 21.48
CA LEU A 67 2.24 -18.19 21.76
C LEU A 67 2.53 -17.03 20.80
N GLY A 68 1.48 -16.37 20.34
CA GLY A 68 1.58 -15.20 19.48
C GLY A 68 1.42 -15.48 17.98
N LEU A 69 1.10 -16.72 17.59
CA LEU A 69 0.65 -17.08 16.25
C LEU A 69 -0.83 -17.40 16.29
N TRP A 70 -1.60 -16.87 15.35
CA TRP A 70 -3.03 -17.18 15.23
C TRP A 70 -3.45 -17.18 13.76
N ARG A 71 -4.51 -17.91 13.46
CA ARG A 71 -5.09 -17.97 12.13
C ARG A 71 -5.88 -16.69 11.84
N PRO A 72 -5.94 -16.26 10.57
CA PRO A 72 -6.88 -15.25 10.15
C PRO A 72 -8.31 -15.68 10.49
N LYS A 73 -9.12 -14.70 10.85
CA LYS A 73 -10.58 -14.83 10.97
C LYS A 73 -11.22 -14.25 9.70
N PRO A 74 -12.50 -14.50 9.43
CA PRO A 74 -13.20 -13.89 8.30
C PRO A 74 -13.02 -12.37 8.23
N ASP A 75 -13.08 -11.70 9.41
CA ASP A 75 -12.98 -10.25 9.54
C ASP A 75 -11.65 -9.80 10.17
N GLY A 76 -10.59 -10.61 10.06
CA GLY A 76 -9.33 -10.31 10.72
C GLY A 76 -8.13 -11.02 10.10
N TRP A 77 -6.98 -10.42 10.29
CA TRP A 77 -5.71 -11.00 9.90
C TRP A 77 -5.17 -11.99 10.95
N GLY A 78 -4.32 -12.90 10.51
CA GLY A 78 -3.57 -13.82 11.35
C GLY A 78 -2.15 -13.32 11.61
N ALA A 79 -1.41 -13.99 12.49
CA ALA A 79 0.00 -13.73 12.70
C ALA A 79 0.82 -14.98 12.39
N LEU A 80 1.89 -14.80 11.62
CA LEU A 80 2.88 -15.83 11.31
C LEU A 80 4.29 -15.36 11.68
N ARG A 81 5.17 -16.33 11.91
CA ARG A 81 6.61 -16.11 12.03
C ARG A 81 7.28 -16.41 10.69
N LEU A 82 7.82 -15.38 10.08
CA LEU A 82 8.55 -15.48 8.83
C LEU A 82 10.05 -15.56 9.13
N THR A 83 10.75 -16.55 8.55
CA THR A 83 12.21 -16.67 8.60
C THR A 83 12.75 -16.45 7.20
N THR A 84 13.66 -15.50 7.07
CA THR A 84 14.30 -15.08 5.82
C THR A 84 15.81 -15.20 5.91
N THR A 85 16.51 -15.32 4.80
CA THR A 85 17.97 -15.23 4.72
C THR A 85 18.40 -13.77 4.72
N GLY A 86 19.21 -13.36 5.68
CA GLY A 86 19.70 -11.99 5.79
C GLY A 86 20.58 -11.62 4.59
N ARG A 87 20.15 -10.67 3.76
CA ARG A 87 20.80 -10.29 2.51
C ARG A 87 22.26 -9.85 2.61
N ARG A 88 22.68 -9.40 3.80
CA ARG A 88 24.08 -8.93 4.04
C ARG A 88 24.95 -9.99 4.70
N THR A 89 24.37 -10.91 5.48
CA THR A 89 25.13 -11.82 6.34
C THR A 89 24.86 -13.29 6.08
N GLY A 90 23.86 -13.62 5.22
CA GLY A 90 23.38 -14.99 5.02
C GLY A 90 22.69 -15.62 6.24
N GLN A 91 22.70 -14.94 7.40
CA GLN A 91 22.17 -15.50 8.64
C GLN A 91 20.63 -15.49 8.65
N PRO A 92 19.97 -16.49 9.25
CA PRO A 92 18.53 -16.51 9.40
C PRO A 92 18.03 -15.30 10.20
N ARG A 93 16.97 -14.67 9.72
CA ARG A 93 16.31 -13.53 10.36
C ARG A 93 14.83 -13.81 10.52
N GLN A 94 14.35 -13.69 11.74
CA GLN A 94 12.96 -13.97 12.06
C GLN A 94 12.19 -12.68 12.34
N VAL A 95 10.94 -12.65 11.89
CA VAL A 95 10.01 -11.55 12.11
C VAL A 95 8.60 -12.10 12.26
N LEU A 96 7.76 -11.39 13.03
CA LEU A 96 6.32 -11.61 13.03
C LEU A 96 5.67 -10.64 12.06
N VAL A 97 4.79 -11.16 11.22
CA VAL A 97 4.03 -10.38 10.25
C VAL A 97 2.55 -10.78 10.30
N GLY A 98 1.68 -9.81 10.06
CA GLY A 98 0.28 -10.07 9.80
C GLY A 98 0.08 -10.74 8.45
N TYR A 99 -0.91 -11.61 8.33
CA TYR A 99 -1.21 -12.28 7.07
C TYR A 99 -2.71 -12.58 6.92
N ILE A 100 -3.12 -12.75 5.67
CA ILE A 100 -4.40 -13.36 5.29
C ILE A 100 -4.12 -14.56 4.39
N GLU A 101 -5.09 -15.46 4.25
CA GLU A 101 -4.98 -16.62 3.38
C GLU A 101 -5.67 -16.34 2.02
N ASP A 102 -5.06 -16.79 0.93
CA ASP A 102 -5.58 -16.73 -0.43
C ASP A 102 -5.29 -18.07 -1.13
N GLY A 103 -6.23 -18.99 -1.02
CA GLY A 103 -5.97 -20.41 -1.34
C GLY A 103 -4.87 -20.95 -0.43
N ASP A 104 -3.84 -21.54 -1.04
CA ASP A 104 -2.68 -22.05 -0.31
C ASP A 104 -1.64 -20.98 0.02
N ASN A 105 -1.80 -19.77 -0.54
CA ASN A 105 -0.87 -18.66 -0.35
C ASN A 105 -1.14 -17.91 0.94
N LEU A 106 -0.07 -17.37 1.54
CA LEU A 106 -0.14 -16.43 2.64
C LEU A 106 0.20 -15.04 2.11
N ILE A 107 -0.69 -14.09 2.33
CA ILE A 107 -0.54 -12.73 1.81
C ILE A 107 -0.21 -11.80 2.96
N THR A 108 0.87 -11.04 2.83
CA THR A 108 1.29 -10.05 3.82
C THR A 108 1.58 -8.70 3.18
N LEU A 109 1.64 -7.67 3.99
CA LEU A 109 1.97 -6.32 3.53
C LEU A 109 3.39 -5.94 3.98
N ALA A 110 4.18 -5.43 3.05
CA ALA A 110 5.53 -4.94 3.35
C ALA A 110 5.46 -3.60 4.09
N MET A 111 4.98 -3.66 5.32
CA MET A 111 4.85 -2.52 6.23
C MET A 111 5.81 -2.66 7.41
N ASN A 112 6.39 -1.56 7.86
CA ASN A 112 7.16 -1.44 9.09
C ASN A 112 6.45 -0.46 10.03
N GLY A 113 5.25 -0.84 10.43
CA GLY A 113 4.30 0.12 10.98
C GLY A 113 4.11 1.28 9.99
N TRP A 114 4.16 2.51 10.46
CA TRP A 114 4.10 3.72 9.62
C TRP A 114 5.49 4.19 9.18
N GLY A 115 6.51 3.36 9.35
CA GLY A 115 7.89 3.71 9.00
C GLY A 115 8.08 3.92 7.51
N ALA A 116 8.91 4.92 7.15
CA ALA A 116 9.19 5.27 5.77
C ALA A 116 9.94 4.16 5.00
N ALA A 117 10.84 3.45 5.68
CA ALA A 117 11.69 2.46 5.04
C ALA A 117 10.94 1.14 4.77
N GLN A 118 11.36 0.45 3.72
CA GLN A 118 10.92 -0.92 3.48
C GLN A 118 11.40 -1.83 4.63
N PRO A 119 10.55 -2.81 5.06
CA PRO A 119 10.92 -3.75 6.10
C PRO A 119 12.16 -4.57 5.71
N ALA A 120 13.05 -4.81 6.66
CA ALA A 120 14.27 -5.58 6.41
C ALA A 120 13.98 -7.00 5.91
N TRP A 121 12.90 -7.62 6.40
CA TRP A 121 12.49 -8.95 5.97
C TRP A 121 12.08 -8.99 4.48
N TRP A 122 11.41 -7.94 4.00
CA TRP A 122 11.04 -7.83 2.59
C TRP A 122 12.27 -7.60 1.70
N LEU A 123 13.17 -6.74 2.13
CA LEU A 123 14.45 -6.55 1.42
C LEU A 123 15.30 -7.84 1.38
N ASN A 124 15.19 -8.68 2.41
CA ASN A 124 15.83 -9.99 2.42
C ASN A 124 15.19 -10.94 1.40
N LEU A 125 13.84 -11.04 1.36
CA LEU A 125 13.13 -11.88 0.39
C LEU A 125 13.29 -11.39 -1.05
N ARG A 126 13.44 -10.10 -1.29
CA ARG A 126 13.78 -9.59 -2.62
C ARG A 126 15.16 -10.06 -3.10
N ALA A 127 16.11 -10.23 -2.18
CA ALA A 127 17.44 -10.74 -2.49
C ALA A 127 17.50 -12.28 -2.52
N HIS A 128 16.74 -12.93 -1.65
CA HIS A 128 16.65 -14.38 -1.50
C HIS A 128 15.19 -14.75 -1.32
N PRO A 129 14.46 -15.09 -2.40
CA PRO A 129 13.01 -15.27 -2.37
C PRO A 129 12.51 -16.42 -1.48
N ASP A 130 13.37 -17.35 -1.16
CA ASP A 130 13.02 -18.51 -0.35
C ASP A 130 13.09 -18.21 1.15
N GLY A 131 12.18 -18.82 1.89
CA GLY A 131 12.10 -18.68 3.33
C GLY A 131 11.24 -19.76 3.97
N THR A 132 10.92 -19.58 5.24
CA THR A 132 9.94 -20.42 5.93
C THR A 132 8.90 -19.56 6.64
N ALA A 133 7.64 -19.96 6.54
CA ALA A 133 6.52 -19.40 7.27
C ALA A 133 6.04 -20.40 8.32
N GLN A 134 6.03 -19.98 9.58
CA GLN A 134 5.42 -20.73 10.66
C GLN A 134 4.09 -20.09 11.04
N THR A 135 3.03 -20.84 10.90
CA THR A 135 1.69 -20.51 11.37
C THR A 135 1.32 -21.40 12.57
N CYS A 136 0.16 -21.22 13.16
CA CYS A 136 -0.36 -22.17 14.15
C CYS A 136 -0.63 -23.57 13.57
N GLY A 137 -0.73 -23.69 12.24
CA GLY A 137 -0.89 -24.98 11.53
C GLY A 137 0.43 -25.70 11.22
N GLY A 138 1.58 -25.11 11.56
CA GLY A 138 2.90 -25.72 11.31
C GLY A 138 3.87 -24.81 10.58
N VAL A 139 4.99 -25.39 10.17
CA VAL A 139 6.05 -24.72 9.40
C VAL A 139 6.02 -25.22 7.98
N ARG A 140 6.09 -24.28 7.01
CA ARG A 140 6.20 -24.59 5.58
C ARG A 140 7.29 -23.76 4.90
N ARG A 141 7.94 -24.33 3.91
CA ARG A 141 8.83 -23.58 3.02
C ARG A 141 7.98 -22.71 2.12
N ILE A 142 8.46 -21.51 1.83
CA ILE A 142 7.78 -20.55 0.95
C ILE A 142 8.74 -19.93 -0.06
N GLY A 143 8.20 -19.57 -1.21
CA GLY A 143 8.78 -18.61 -2.13
C GLY A 143 7.99 -17.31 -2.06
N ALA A 144 8.68 -16.17 -2.13
CA ALA A 144 8.05 -14.88 -2.01
C ALA A 144 8.19 -14.06 -3.29
N HIS A 145 7.11 -13.38 -3.68
CA HIS A 145 7.11 -12.39 -4.77
C HIS A 145 6.15 -11.23 -4.45
N PRO A 146 6.35 -10.05 -5.06
CA PRO A 146 5.38 -8.98 -4.98
C PRO A 146 4.17 -9.30 -5.87
N ALA A 147 2.97 -9.07 -5.39
CA ALA A 147 1.78 -9.07 -6.23
C ALA A 147 1.80 -7.87 -7.18
N MET A 148 1.41 -8.09 -8.44
CA MET A 148 1.44 -7.08 -9.49
C MET A 148 0.08 -6.95 -10.20
N GLY A 149 -0.18 -5.79 -10.81
CA GLY A 149 -1.38 -5.56 -11.63
C GLY A 149 -2.68 -5.96 -10.91
N ALA A 150 -3.54 -6.69 -11.59
CA ALA A 150 -4.85 -7.11 -11.08
C ALA A 150 -4.78 -7.96 -9.82
N GLU A 151 -3.74 -8.80 -9.68
CA GLU A 151 -3.53 -9.57 -8.45
C GLU A 151 -3.31 -8.65 -7.25
N ARG A 152 -2.45 -7.64 -7.41
CA ARG A 152 -2.19 -6.66 -6.36
C ARG A 152 -3.46 -5.91 -5.95
N GLU A 153 -4.25 -5.47 -6.91
CA GLU A 153 -5.51 -4.74 -6.67
C GLU A 153 -6.51 -5.62 -5.91
N ARG A 154 -6.67 -6.86 -6.32
CA ARG A 154 -7.55 -7.83 -5.65
C ARG A 154 -7.12 -8.10 -4.22
N LEU A 155 -5.85 -8.38 -3.99
CA LEU A 155 -5.32 -8.68 -2.67
C LEU A 155 -5.29 -7.46 -1.74
N TRP A 156 -5.04 -6.27 -2.29
CA TRP A 156 -5.15 -5.01 -1.56
C TRP A 156 -6.57 -4.77 -1.08
N SER A 157 -7.56 -4.96 -1.95
CA SER A 157 -8.98 -4.81 -1.61
C SER A 157 -9.38 -5.75 -0.47
N ARG A 158 -8.94 -7.01 -0.51
CA ARG A 158 -9.18 -7.96 0.59
C ARG A 158 -8.56 -7.52 1.92
N TRP A 159 -7.37 -6.93 1.90
CA TRP A 159 -6.76 -6.34 3.10
C TRP A 159 -7.53 -5.12 3.59
N ALA A 160 -8.02 -4.26 2.70
CA ALA A 160 -8.82 -3.07 3.03
C ALA A 160 -10.20 -3.43 3.60
N GLU A 161 -10.75 -4.58 3.26
CA GLU A 161 -11.98 -5.10 3.91
C GLU A 161 -11.75 -5.37 5.40
N ILE A 162 -10.56 -5.85 5.76
CA ILE A 162 -10.19 -6.19 7.14
C ILE A 162 -9.69 -4.95 7.90
N ASP A 163 -8.82 -4.16 7.28
CA ASP A 163 -8.30 -2.92 7.87
C ASP A 163 -8.82 -1.70 7.12
N LYS A 164 -9.91 -1.12 7.61
CA LYS A 164 -10.57 0.05 7.01
C LYS A 164 -9.69 1.30 6.93
N ASN A 165 -8.59 1.33 7.67
CA ASN A 165 -7.64 2.44 7.66
C ASN A 165 -6.42 2.17 6.77
N LEU A 166 -6.38 1.04 6.07
CA LEU A 166 -5.21 0.62 5.30
C LEU A 166 -4.73 1.69 4.31
N ASP A 167 -5.64 2.27 3.53
CA ASP A 167 -5.29 3.31 2.55
C ASP A 167 -4.75 4.58 3.22
N ALA A 168 -5.35 4.98 4.35
CA ALA A 168 -4.88 6.12 5.12
C ALA A 168 -3.46 5.88 5.65
N TYR A 169 -3.18 4.68 6.12
CA TYR A 169 -1.85 4.29 6.60
C TYR A 169 -0.84 4.21 5.46
N ALA A 170 -1.23 3.64 4.34
CA ALA A 170 -0.37 3.56 3.17
C ALA A 170 0.01 4.94 2.63
N ALA A 171 -0.95 5.89 2.64
CA ALA A 171 -0.73 7.26 2.19
C ALA A 171 0.22 8.08 3.08
N LEU A 172 0.43 7.67 4.34
CA LEU A 172 1.40 8.31 5.24
C LEU A 172 2.85 7.90 4.96
N ARG A 173 3.05 6.88 4.13
CA ARG A 173 4.38 6.36 3.82
C ARG A 173 4.91 6.99 2.54
N PRO A 174 6.15 7.47 2.52
CA PRO A 174 6.78 7.97 1.29
C PRO A 174 7.15 6.83 0.32
N THR A 175 7.14 5.57 0.80
CA THR A 175 7.42 4.38 0.00
C THR A 175 6.15 3.56 -0.14
N ALA A 176 5.83 3.13 -1.35
CA ALA A 176 4.66 2.29 -1.61
C ALA A 176 4.69 1.02 -0.73
N THR A 177 3.54 0.67 -0.18
CA THR A 177 3.35 -0.59 0.52
C THR A 177 3.14 -1.70 -0.50
N GLU A 178 4.05 -2.65 -0.54
CA GLU A 178 3.93 -3.80 -1.44
C GLU A 178 3.09 -4.89 -0.79
N VAL A 179 2.24 -5.52 -1.59
CA VAL A 179 1.53 -6.75 -1.23
C VAL A 179 2.46 -7.90 -1.57
N VAL A 180 2.77 -8.73 -0.61
CA VAL A 180 3.72 -9.84 -0.77
C VAL A 180 2.97 -11.16 -0.68
N VAL A 181 3.13 -11.98 -1.70
CA VAL A 181 2.61 -13.34 -1.79
C VAL A 181 3.69 -14.29 -1.31
N LEU A 182 3.35 -15.16 -0.37
CA LEU A 182 4.20 -16.23 0.13
C LEU A 182 3.59 -17.56 -0.33
N GLU A 183 4.11 -18.10 -1.43
CA GLU A 183 3.65 -19.35 -2.02
C GLU A 183 4.28 -20.56 -1.33
N PRO A 184 3.55 -21.65 -1.08
CA PRO A 184 4.13 -22.87 -0.57
C PRO A 184 5.11 -23.45 -1.60
N ARG A 185 6.31 -23.79 -1.15
CA ARG A 185 7.27 -24.57 -1.92
C ARG A 185 7.15 -26.05 -1.53
N GLY A 186 6.91 -26.88 -2.53
CA GLY A 186 6.95 -28.33 -2.34
C GLY A 186 8.26 -28.77 -1.70
N VAL A 187 8.22 -29.85 -0.91
CA VAL A 187 9.44 -30.51 -0.45
C VAL A 187 10.15 -31.01 -1.72
N PRO A 188 11.44 -30.70 -1.93
CA PRO A 188 12.19 -31.35 -2.99
C PRO A 188 12.14 -32.87 -2.72
N GLY A 189 11.61 -33.61 -3.69
CA GLY A 189 11.61 -35.08 -3.66
C GLY A 189 13.05 -35.64 -3.64
#